data_da5a773ab36ab96f76909ddcce54bb73
#
_entry.id   da5a773ab36ab96f76909ddcce54bb73
#
_cell.length_a   1.000
_cell.length_b   1.000
_cell.length_c   1.000
_cell.angle_alpha   90.00
_cell.angle_beta   90.00
_cell.angle_gamma   90.00
#
_symmetry.space_group_name_H-M   'P 1'
#
loop_
_entity.id
_entity.type
_entity.pdbx_description
1 polymer ?
#
loop_
_entity_poly.entity_id
_entity_poly.type
_entity_poly.pdbx_seq_one_letter_code
_entity_poly.pdbx_strand_id
1 'polypeptide(L)'
;IFINCXXXXXXXXXXXXXXXXXXXXXXXXXXXXXXXXXXXXXXXDEGVHWGVQNGLYLSRSTVVYFKHNDMASLESTLERITKGNKRAERLRRYIVVEAVYQNSGQVAPLDVIIRLKERYHFRVILDESNSFGVLGSSGRGLSELCGVPINKIDIITSGLGGALATDGGFCTGSVRVVDHQVISSSGYVFSASLPPYLASAAISAIDHLEENPSLLGQLRENISLLRRELADVPGLTVSSSPLSPIVFLKLKRSTGSPKADQQLLEDIASRALKEDGVFIVTSKRSTLDKCRLPIGIRLFVSAGHTHDDILKAAGSLKRVAAAALSEP
;
A
#
# COMPACT_ATOMS: atom_id res chain seq x y z
N ILE A 1 0.62 25.04 -8.95
CA ILE A 1 1.44 24.26 -9.90
C ILE A 1 0.85 22.85 -9.94
N PHE A 2 0.13 22.57 -10.99
CA PHE A 2 -0.42 21.23 -11.22
C PHE A 2 0.71 20.41 -11.86
N ILE A 3 1.20 19.44 -11.12
CA ILE A 3 2.17 18.51 -11.68
C ILE A 3 1.41 17.55 -12.56
N ASN A 4 1.74 17.56 -13.79
CA ASN A 4 1.24 16.57 -14.72
C ASN A 4 2.10 15.31 -14.51
N CYS A 5 1.86 14.60 -13.39
CA CYS A 5 2.47 13.29 -13.15
C CYS A 5 1.86 12.26 -14.10
N UNK A 6 1.61 12.87 -15.00
CA UNK A 6 0.98 12.17 -15.97
C UNK A 6 1.80 11.28 -16.80
N UNK A 7 2.67 11.51 -16.73
CA UNK A 7 3.50 10.72 -17.49
C UNK A 7 3.52 9.29 -17.10
N UNK A 8 3.65 9.16 -16.15
CA UNK A 8 3.77 7.90 -15.78
C UNK A 8 2.53 7.24 -15.43
N UNK A 9 1.91 7.94 -15.07
CA UNK A 9 0.87 7.41 -14.78
C UNK A 9 0.09 7.49 -15.73
N UNK A 10 0.86 7.92 -16.35
CA UNK A 10 0.11 8.05 -17.08
C UNK A 10 -0.73 7.85 -17.84
N UNK A 11 -0.53 7.25 -17.96
CA UNK A 11 -1.19 7.29 -18.89
C UNK A 11 -2.58 7.52 -18.69
N UNK A 12 -2.49 7.79 -17.93
CA UNK A 12 -3.74 7.78 -17.91
C UNK A 12 -4.51 8.92 -17.96
N UNK A 13 -4.52 8.90 -18.74
CA UNK A 13 -5.42 9.57 -18.75
C UNK A 13 -6.05 10.71 -18.25
N UNK A 14 -6.45 10.72 -18.15
CA UNK A 14 -7.33 11.68 -18.08
C UNK A 14 -6.96 12.73 -17.11
N UNK A 15 -6.60 13.40 -17.45
CA UNK A 15 -6.44 14.48 -16.83
C UNK A 15 -6.24 14.39 -15.36
N UNK A 16 -5.46 14.05 -15.19
CA UNK A 16 -5.22 13.99 -13.90
C UNK A 16 -4.78 15.27 -13.38
N UNK A 17 -5.35 15.67 -12.95
CA UNK A 17 -4.92 16.71 -12.14
C UNK A 17 -4.50 16.02 -10.91
N UNK A 18 -3.62 16.19 -10.63
CA UNK A 18 -3.11 15.62 -9.47
C UNK A 18 -3.20 16.66 -8.40
N UNK A 19 -3.67 16.40 -7.61
CA UNK A 19 -3.69 17.23 -6.48
C UNK A 19 -2.59 16.79 -5.62
N UNK A 20 -1.75 17.35 -5.63
CA UNK A 20 -0.62 17.09 -4.81
C UNK A 20 -0.99 17.51 -3.41
N UNK A 21 -0.94 16.77 -2.70
CA UNK A 21 -1.24 17.00 -1.33
C UNK A 21 0.03 16.98 -0.55
N UNK A 22 0.09 17.72 0.15
CA UNK A 22 1.27 17.91 0.95
C UNK A 22 1.47 16.89 2.01
N UNK A 23 1.01 16.20 2.12
CA UNK A 23 1.40 15.22 3.10
C UNK A 23 1.16 13.85 2.56
N UNK A 24 1.98 13.19 2.65
CA UNK A 24 2.00 11.86 2.17
C UNK A 24 1.03 10.92 2.86
N UNK A 25 0.92 11.15 4.00
CA UNK A 25 0.01 10.40 4.80
C UNK A 25 -1.40 10.91 4.70
N UNK A 26 -1.35 12.02 4.36
CA UNK A 26 -2.55 12.71 4.13
C UNK A 26 -3.17 12.38 2.81
N UNK A 27 -2.50 12.00 2.05
CA UNK A 27 -2.97 11.62 0.77
C UNK A 27 -4.00 10.50 0.83
N UNK A 28 -3.78 9.69 1.52
CA UNK A 28 -4.73 8.66 1.77
C UNK A 28 -5.92 9.14 2.59
N UNK A 29 -5.66 9.93 3.36
CA UNK A 29 -6.63 10.48 4.19
C UNK A 29 -7.44 11.55 3.49
N UNK A 30 -6.84 12.15 2.75
CA UNK A 30 -7.50 13.19 2.04
C UNK A 30 -8.41 12.64 0.97
N UNK A 31 -8.02 11.70 0.50
CA UNK A 31 -8.79 11.11 -0.52
C UNK A 31 -10.01 10.45 0.03
N UNK A 32 -9.91 9.95 1.05
CA UNK A 32 -11.01 9.34 1.73
C UNK A 32 -11.92 10.36 2.40
N UNK A 33 -11.39 11.28 2.77
CA UNK A 33 -12.13 12.28 3.45
C UNK A 33 -12.94 13.19 2.52
N UNK A 34 -12.48 13.35 1.55
CA UNK A 34 -13.06 14.24 0.62
C UNK A 34 -14.27 13.70 -0.08
N UNK A 35 -14.27 12.59 -0.20
CA UNK A 35 -15.39 12.09 -0.88
C UNK A 35 -16.53 11.81 0.05
N UNK A 36 -16.26 11.88 1.10
CA UNK A 36 -17.21 11.43 2.04
C UNK A 36 -18.09 12.45 2.64
N UNK A 37 -18.95 12.67 2.17
CA UNK A 37 -20.03 13.30 2.85
C UNK A 37 -20.81 12.23 3.57
N UNK A 38 -21.27 12.51 4.47
CA UNK A 38 -22.02 11.64 5.32
C UNK A 38 -22.83 10.60 4.57
N UNK A 39 -22.86 9.90 3.98
CA UNK A 39 -23.56 8.81 3.49
C UNK A 39 -22.84 8.12 2.34
N UNK A 40 -21.78 7.59 2.73
CA UNK A 40 -21.13 6.71 1.81
C UNK A 40 -20.91 5.39 2.49
N UNK A 41 -20.77 4.37 1.79
CA UNK A 41 -20.40 3.08 2.28
C UNK A 41 -19.07 2.72 1.72
N UNK A 42 -18.15 2.39 2.60
CA UNK A 42 -16.82 2.08 2.24
C UNK A 42 -16.56 0.68 2.69
N UNK A 43 -16.26 -0.13 1.88
CA UNK A 43 -15.80 -1.43 2.14
C UNK A 43 -14.34 -1.39 2.15
N UNK A 44 -13.77 -1.63 3.19
CA UNK A 44 -12.35 -1.52 3.42
C UNK A 44 -11.80 -2.86 3.72
N ASP A 45 -10.64 -3.22 3.12
CA ASP A 45 -9.86 -4.40 3.50
C ASP A 45 -9.33 -4.21 4.92
N GLU A 46 -9.43 -5.21 5.77
CA GLU A 46 -9.02 -5.04 7.19
C GLU A 46 -7.51 -4.83 7.36
N GLY A 47 -6.72 -5.12 6.33
CA GLY A 47 -5.27 -4.93 6.34
C GLY A 47 -4.77 -3.59 5.81
N VAL A 48 -5.67 -2.66 5.46
CA VAL A 48 -5.22 -1.36 4.92
C VAL A 48 -4.42 -0.57 5.95
N HIS A 49 -3.51 0.24 5.46
CA HIS A 49 -2.61 1.10 6.24
C HIS A 49 -3.40 2.03 7.17
N TRP A 50 -2.84 2.32 8.35
CA TRP A 50 -3.49 3.18 9.35
C TRP A 50 -3.89 4.55 8.80
N GLY A 51 -3.13 5.10 7.86
CA GLY A 51 -3.46 6.37 7.22
C GLY A 51 -4.75 6.31 6.43
N VAL A 52 -5.00 5.21 5.74
CA VAL A 52 -6.26 4.95 5.03
C VAL A 52 -7.40 4.83 6.05
N GLN A 53 -7.19 4.09 7.13
CA GLN A 53 -8.19 3.91 8.19
C GLN A 53 -8.55 5.24 8.86
N ASN A 54 -7.56 6.10 9.12
CA ASN A 54 -7.80 7.42 9.69
C ASN A 54 -8.62 8.31 8.73
N GLY A 55 -8.30 8.26 7.44
CA GLY A 55 -9.08 8.98 6.43
C GLY A 55 -10.52 8.53 6.40
N LEU A 56 -10.75 7.22 6.49
CA LEU A 56 -12.10 6.65 6.53
C LEU A 56 -12.85 7.08 7.81
N TYR A 57 -12.16 7.07 8.95
CA TYR A 57 -12.74 7.49 10.22
C TYR A 57 -13.16 8.97 10.16
N LEU A 58 -12.27 9.83 9.64
CA LEU A 58 -12.54 11.28 9.53
C LEU A 58 -13.64 11.59 8.53
N SER A 59 -13.89 10.72 7.55
CA SER A 59 -14.96 10.90 6.57
C SER A 59 -16.36 10.77 7.18
N ARG A 60 -16.47 10.20 8.39
CA ARG A 60 -17.73 9.92 9.09
C ARG A 60 -18.67 9.02 8.27
N SER A 61 -18.13 8.29 7.32
CA SER A 61 -18.90 7.35 6.48
C SER A 61 -19.13 6.03 7.24
N THR A 62 -20.10 5.27 6.76
CA THR A 62 -20.30 3.89 7.26
C THR A 62 -19.18 3.01 6.71
N VAL A 63 -18.32 2.52 7.58
CA VAL A 63 -17.19 1.66 7.21
C VAL A 63 -17.51 0.21 7.55
N VAL A 64 -17.36 -0.67 6.58
CA VAL A 64 -17.56 -2.11 6.73
C VAL A 64 -16.28 -2.81 6.26
N TYR A 65 -15.74 -3.68 7.09
CA TYR A 65 -14.51 -4.39 6.78
C TYR A 65 -14.80 -5.77 6.18
N PHE A 66 -13.95 -6.18 5.23
CA PHE A 66 -13.88 -7.57 4.77
C PHE A 66 -12.51 -8.14 5.11
N LYS A 67 -12.42 -9.46 5.15
CA LYS A 67 -11.17 -10.14 5.52
C LYS A 67 -10.06 -9.81 4.53
N HIS A 68 -8.86 -9.64 5.07
CA HIS A 68 -7.70 -9.22 4.30
C HIS A 68 -7.49 -10.05 3.03
N ASN A 69 -7.51 -9.37 1.89
CA ASN A 69 -7.24 -9.89 0.55
C ASN A 69 -8.12 -11.11 0.18
N ASP A 70 -9.27 -11.27 0.83
CA ASP A 70 -10.19 -12.40 0.66
C ASP A 70 -11.37 -11.94 -0.22
N MET A 71 -11.34 -12.35 -1.49
CA MET A 71 -12.35 -11.93 -2.47
C MET A 71 -13.72 -12.57 -2.20
N ALA A 72 -13.76 -13.76 -1.60
CA ALA A 72 -15.04 -14.37 -1.19
C ALA A 72 -15.67 -13.56 -0.04
N SER A 73 -14.85 -13.13 0.91
CA SER A 73 -15.30 -12.23 1.99
C SER A 73 -15.75 -10.89 1.42
N LEU A 74 -15.03 -10.33 0.45
CA LEU A 74 -15.43 -9.10 -0.22
C LEU A 74 -16.80 -9.28 -0.90
N GLU A 75 -16.95 -10.33 -1.71
CA GLU A 75 -18.20 -10.57 -2.44
C GLU A 75 -19.39 -10.75 -1.49
N SER A 76 -19.24 -11.59 -0.46
CA SER A 76 -20.32 -11.82 0.52
C SER A 76 -20.68 -10.54 1.28
N THR A 77 -19.69 -9.68 1.57
CA THR A 77 -19.94 -8.38 2.21
C THR A 77 -20.70 -7.44 1.28
N LEU A 78 -20.30 -7.37 0.00
CA LEU A 78 -20.97 -6.56 -1.01
C LEU A 78 -22.43 -7.00 -1.17
N GLU A 79 -22.66 -8.30 -1.26
CA GLU A 79 -24.01 -8.87 -1.37
C GLU A 79 -24.87 -8.50 -0.16
N ARG A 80 -24.34 -8.69 1.05
CA ARG A 80 -25.04 -8.38 2.30
C ARG A 80 -25.44 -6.90 2.39
N ILE A 81 -24.58 -6.02 1.92
CA ILE A 81 -24.82 -4.56 1.99
C ILE A 81 -25.87 -4.14 0.95
N THR A 82 -25.87 -4.76 -0.24
CA THR A 82 -26.71 -4.32 -1.35
C THR A 82 -28.09 -5.00 -1.38
N LYS A 83 -28.16 -6.27 -0.95
CA LYS A 83 -29.39 -7.06 -1.06
C LYS A 83 -30.52 -6.47 -0.23
N GLY A 84 -31.61 -6.08 -0.91
CA GLY A 84 -32.80 -5.53 -0.26
C GLY A 84 -32.65 -4.17 0.37
N ASN A 85 -31.55 -3.48 0.14
CA ASN A 85 -31.25 -2.20 0.78
C ASN A 85 -31.42 -1.05 -0.22
N LYS A 86 -32.65 -0.58 -0.37
CA LYS A 86 -33.00 0.55 -1.27
C LYS A 86 -32.25 1.83 -0.90
N ARG A 87 -31.90 2.01 0.37
CA ARG A 87 -31.11 3.18 0.81
C ARG A 87 -29.68 3.10 0.30
N ALA A 88 -29.09 1.89 0.30
CA ALA A 88 -27.73 1.68 -0.21
C ALA A 88 -27.60 2.05 -1.69
N GLU A 89 -28.67 1.87 -2.47
CA GLU A 89 -28.69 2.20 -3.90
C GLU A 89 -28.48 3.69 -4.17
N ARG A 90 -28.89 4.53 -3.23
CA ARG A 90 -28.80 6.00 -3.36
C ARG A 90 -27.47 6.55 -2.83
N LEU A 91 -26.70 5.75 -2.10
CA LEU A 91 -25.45 6.20 -1.51
C LEU A 91 -24.28 5.98 -2.47
N ARG A 92 -23.26 6.83 -2.34
CA ARG A 92 -21.99 6.61 -3.03
C ARG A 92 -21.26 5.47 -2.30
N ARG A 93 -20.82 4.48 -3.05
CA ARG A 93 -20.27 3.24 -2.51
C ARG A 93 -18.86 3.01 -3.04
N TYR A 94 -17.93 2.72 -2.13
CA TYR A 94 -16.52 2.55 -2.49
C TYR A 94 -15.95 1.27 -1.89
N ILE A 95 -15.10 0.60 -2.66
CA ILE A 95 -14.19 -0.44 -2.19
C ILE A 95 -12.83 0.24 -2.04
N VAL A 96 -12.19 0.10 -0.88
CA VAL A 96 -10.91 0.74 -0.58
C VAL A 96 -9.87 -0.34 -0.34
N VAL A 97 -8.82 -0.37 -1.18
CA VAL A 97 -7.77 -1.38 -1.15
C VAL A 97 -6.41 -0.74 -1.42
N GLU A 98 -5.35 -1.43 -0.99
CA GLU A 98 -3.99 -1.09 -1.38
C GLU A 98 -3.53 -2.07 -2.47
N ALA A 99 -2.77 -1.57 -3.43
CA ALA A 99 -2.18 -2.41 -4.47
C ALA A 99 -1.17 -3.39 -3.87
N VAL A 100 -0.30 -2.88 -2.99
CA VAL A 100 0.61 -3.68 -2.15
C VAL A 100 0.37 -3.27 -0.71
N TYR A 101 -0.11 -4.19 0.09
CA TYR A 101 -0.45 -3.91 1.49
C TYR A 101 0.81 -3.79 2.34
N GLN A 102 1.01 -2.62 2.95
CA GLN A 102 2.17 -2.39 3.81
C GLN A 102 2.18 -3.33 5.03
N ASN A 103 1.00 -3.72 5.52
CA ASN A 103 0.86 -4.53 6.72
C ASN A 103 1.03 -6.04 6.50
N SER A 104 1.17 -6.49 5.25
CA SER A 104 1.28 -7.93 4.94
C SER A 104 2.18 -8.24 3.74
N GLY A 105 2.48 -7.24 2.91
CA GLY A 105 3.18 -7.47 1.65
C GLY A 105 2.36 -8.22 0.61
N GLN A 106 1.05 -8.36 0.81
CA GLN A 106 0.19 -9.01 -0.18
C GLN A 106 -0.12 -8.05 -1.32
N VAL A 107 -0.31 -8.60 -2.52
CA VAL A 107 -0.72 -7.84 -3.71
C VAL A 107 -2.22 -8.10 -3.92
N ALA A 108 -2.97 -7.05 -4.16
CA ALA A 108 -4.42 -7.15 -4.36
C ALA A 108 -4.75 -7.74 -5.73
N PRO A 109 -5.74 -8.65 -5.83
CA PRO A 109 -6.20 -9.17 -7.13
C PRO A 109 -7.16 -8.19 -7.80
N LEU A 110 -6.58 -7.16 -8.44
CA LEU A 110 -7.34 -6.03 -8.96
C LEU A 110 -8.38 -6.43 -10.00
N ASP A 111 -8.08 -7.41 -10.84
CA ASP A 111 -9.00 -7.90 -11.86
C ASP A 111 -10.31 -8.43 -11.23
N VAL A 112 -10.18 -9.16 -10.12
CA VAL A 112 -11.34 -9.68 -9.36
C VAL A 112 -12.10 -8.51 -8.72
N ILE A 113 -11.38 -7.57 -8.11
CA ILE A 113 -11.98 -6.41 -7.47
C ILE A 113 -12.79 -5.58 -8.48
N ILE A 114 -12.26 -5.41 -9.69
CA ILE A 114 -12.96 -4.66 -10.75
C ILE A 114 -14.23 -5.40 -11.19
N ARG A 115 -14.17 -6.73 -11.35
CA ARG A 115 -15.39 -7.49 -11.67
C ARG A 115 -16.46 -7.32 -10.58
N LEU A 116 -16.05 -7.39 -9.32
CA LEU A 116 -16.98 -7.23 -8.20
C LEU A 116 -17.54 -5.79 -8.13
N LYS A 117 -16.68 -4.79 -8.33
CA LYS A 117 -17.16 -3.39 -8.32
C LYS A 117 -18.20 -3.16 -9.40
N GLU A 118 -18.00 -3.73 -10.60
CA GLU A 118 -18.96 -3.59 -11.71
C GLU A 118 -20.27 -4.32 -11.40
N ARG A 119 -20.18 -5.54 -10.89
CA ARG A 119 -21.36 -6.37 -10.55
C ARG A 119 -22.24 -5.71 -9.48
N TYR A 120 -21.63 -5.10 -8.45
CA TYR A 120 -22.38 -4.52 -7.32
C TYR A 120 -22.50 -2.99 -7.39
N HIS A 121 -22.03 -2.38 -8.48
CA HIS A 121 -22.09 -0.93 -8.74
C HIS A 121 -21.39 -0.10 -7.64
N PHE A 122 -20.18 -0.52 -7.27
CA PHE A 122 -19.28 0.20 -6.39
C PHE A 122 -18.23 0.96 -7.20
N ARG A 123 -17.53 1.87 -6.54
CA ARG A 123 -16.34 2.54 -7.05
C ARG A 123 -15.12 2.00 -6.32
N VAL A 124 -13.96 2.10 -6.93
CA VAL A 124 -12.71 1.63 -6.32
C VAL A 124 -11.79 2.79 -6.03
N ILE A 125 -11.30 2.84 -4.80
CA ILE A 125 -10.17 3.69 -4.38
C ILE A 125 -8.99 2.73 -4.20
N LEU A 126 -7.95 2.94 -5.01
CA LEU A 126 -6.75 2.10 -5.01
C LEU A 126 -5.56 2.93 -4.52
N ASP A 127 -4.91 2.46 -3.46
CA ASP A 127 -3.67 3.08 -2.99
C ASP A 127 -2.47 2.37 -3.63
N GLU A 128 -1.72 3.12 -4.42
CA GLU A 128 -0.55 2.62 -5.16
C GLU A 128 0.78 3.05 -4.50
N SER A 129 0.77 3.44 -3.22
CA SER A 129 1.95 3.98 -2.54
C SER A 129 3.14 3.02 -2.53
N ASN A 130 2.88 1.71 -2.50
CA ASN A 130 3.93 0.68 -2.48
C ASN A 130 4.05 -0.06 -3.83
N SER A 131 3.39 0.42 -4.88
CA SER A 131 3.31 -0.29 -6.17
C SER A 131 3.66 0.61 -7.36
N PHE A 132 3.36 1.91 -7.27
CA PHE A 132 3.74 2.87 -8.32
C PHE A 132 5.26 3.00 -8.37
N GLY A 133 5.83 2.84 -9.56
CA GLY A 133 7.28 2.78 -9.75
C GLY A 133 7.88 1.42 -9.43
N VAL A 134 7.05 0.40 -9.14
CA VAL A 134 7.49 -0.92 -8.67
C VAL A 134 6.86 -2.05 -9.48
N LEU A 135 5.52 -2.09 -9.52
CA LEU A 135 4.79 -3.16 -10.21
C LEU A 135 4.49 -2.80 -11.66
N GLY A 136 4.36 -3.84 -12.47
CA GLY A 136 4.13 -3.70 -13.91
C GLY A 136 5.43 -3.74 -14.69
N SER A 137 5.35 -3.93 -15.98
CA SER A 137 6.52 -4.03 -16.87
C SER A 137 7.27 -2.71 -16.98
N SER A 138 6.55 -1.59 -16.88
CA SER A 138 7.12 -0.24 -16.96
C SER A 138 6.98 0.55 -15.65
N GLY A 139 6.56 -0.12 -14.56
CA GLY A 139 6.42 0.52 -13.24
C GLY A 139 5.14 1.32 -13.06
N ARG A 140 4.13 1.11 -13.90
CA ARG A 140 2.88 1.85 -13.83
C ARG A 140 1.88 1.29 -12.81
N GLY A 141 2.35 0.40 -11.95
CA GLY A 141 1.57 -0.05 -10.82
C GLY A 141 0.71 -1.27 -11.08
N LEU A 142 -0.27 -1.47 -10.20
CA LEU A 142 -1.07 -2.69 -10.19
C LEU A 142 -1.98 -2.82 -11.41
N SER A 143 -2.48 -1.71 -11.93
CA SER A 143 -3.34 -1.74 -13.12
C SER A 143 -2.60 -2.35 -14.31
N GLU A 144 -1.33 -1.96 -14.50
CA GLU A 144 -0.49 -2.53 -15.55
C GLU A 144 -0.21 -4.01 -15.29
N LEU A 145 0.15 -4.36 -14.06
CA LEU A 145 0.43 -5.75 -13.70
C LEU A 145 -0.75 -6.68 -13.97
N CYS A 146 -1.96 -6.22 -13.65
CA CYS A 146 -3.19 -7.02 -13.79
C CYS A 146 -3.87 -6.86 -15.16
N GLY A 147 -3.33 -6.03 -16.06
CA GLY A 147 -3.94 -5.78 -17.37
C GLY A 147 -5.29 -5.08 -17.26
N VAL A 148 -5.51 -4.31 -16.20
CA VAL A 148 -6.78 -3.60 -15.97
C VAL A 148 -6.66 -2.19 -16.56
N PRO A 149 -7.58 -1.79 -17.46
CA PRO A 149 -7.58 -0.42 -17.96
C PRO A 149 -7.72 0.60 -16.82
N ILE A 150 -6.87 1.63 -16.85
CA ILE A 150 -6.78 2.61 -15.76
C ILE A 150 -8.13 3.33 -15.49
N ASN A 151 -8.94 3.52 -16.52
CA ASN A 151 -10.25 4.18 -16.40
C ASN A 151 -11.28 3.33 -15.65
N LYS A 152 -10.98 2.06 -15.37
CA LYS A 152 -11.83 1.21 -14.52
C LYS A 152 -11.64 1.52 -13.03
N ILE A 153 -10.56 2.22 -12.68
CA ILE A 153 -10.28 2.60 -11.29
C ILE A 153 -10.76 4.04 -11.11
N ASP A 154 -11.61 4.26 -10.12
CA ASP A 154 -12.27 5.56 -9.98
C ASP A 154 -11.35 6.61 -9.34
N ILE A 155 -10.56 6.19 -8.36
CA ILE A 155 -9.61 7.08 -7.66
C ILE A 155 -8.34 6.27 -7.37
N ILE A 156 -7.20 6.86 -7.71
CA ILE A 156 -5.88 6.31 -7.36
C ILE A 156 -5.19 7.32 -6.45
N THR A 157 -4.62 6.82 -5.35
CA THR A 157 -3.78 7.62 -4.46
C THR A 157 -2.39 6.99 -4.42
N SER A 158 -1.38 7.80 -4.21
CA SER A 158 -0.03 7.28 -4.03
C SER A 158 0.84 8.26 -3.25
N GLY A 159 1.65 7.72 -2.38
CA GLY A 159 2.74 8.47 -1.75
C GLY A 159 3.91 8.60 -2.72
N LEU A 160 4.64 9.69 -2.61
CA LEU A 160 5.84 9.95 -3.42
C LEU A 160 7.12 9.47 -2.74
N GLY A 161 7.03 9.05 -1.47
CA GLY A 161 8.21 8.68 -0.67
C GLY A 161 8.79 7.30 -0.94
N GLY A 162 8.10 6.48 -1.73
CA GLY A 162 8.58 5.15 -2.10
C GLY A 162 9.55 5.20 -3.28
N ALA A 163 9.13 4.65 -4.41
CA ALA A 163 9.98 4.54 -5.59
C ALA A 163 10.46 5.90 -6.14
N LEU A 164 9.68 6.97 -5.94
CA LEU A 164 10.06 8.30 -6.45
C LEU A 164 11.00 9.06 -5.49
N ALA A 165 11.23 8.55 -4.29
CA ALA A 165 12.22 9.05 -3.33
C ALA A 165 12.13 10.56 -3.05
N THR A 166 10.89 11.10 -3.04
CA THR A 166 10.61 12.49 -2.68
C THR A 166 9.49 12.51 -1.65
N ASP A 167 9.02 13.67 -1.24
CA ASP A 167 7.98 13.77 -0.21
C ASP A 167 6.66 14.21 -0.81
N GLY A 168 5.57 13.85 -0.12
CA GLY A 168 4.22 14.21 -0.53
C GLY A 168 3.42 13.03 -1.06
N GLY A 169 2.37 13.34 -1.75
CA GLY A 169 1.49 12.33 -2.37
C GLY A 169 0.59 12.96 -3.41
N PHE A 170 -0.04 12.11 -4.20
CA PHE A 170 -0.98 12.57 -5.21
C PHE A 170 -2.26 11.73 -5.19
N CYS A 171 -3.31 12.36 -5.71
CA CYS A 171 -4.59 11.70 -5.96
C CYS A 171 -4.98 11.97 -7.40
N THR A 172 -5.37 10.94 -8.12
CA THR A 172 -5.80 11.09 -9.52
C THR A 172 -7.10 10.31 -9.77
N GLY A 173 -7.82 10.74 -10.79
CA GLY A 173 -9.09 10.15 -11.19
C GLY A 173 -9.67 10.93 -12.37
N SER A 174 -10.99 10.83 -12.57
CA SER A 174 -11.63 11.66 -13.61
C SER A 174 -11.51 13.14 -13.25
N VAL A 175 -11.58 14.01 -14.26
CA VAL A 175 -11.54 15.46 -14.07
C VAL A 175 -12.54 15.90 -12.99
N ARG A 176 -13.76 15.36 -13.05
CA ARG A 176 -14.81 15.68 -12.08
C ARG A 176 -14.42 15.32 -10.65
N VAL A 177 -13.75 14.19 -10.46
CA VAL A 177 -13.28 13.76 -9.13
C VAL A 177 -12.19 14.71 -8.62
N VAL A 178 -11.23 15.03 -9.47
CA VAL A 178 -10.10 15.91 -9.10
C VAL A 178 -10.60 17.32 -8.78
N ASP A 179 -11.47 17.90 -9.61
CA ASP A 179 -12.05 19.23 -9.38
C ASP A 179 -12.78 19.27 -8.03
N HIS A 180 -13.53 18.21 -7.74
CA HIS A 180 -14.23 18.11 -6.45
C HIS A 180 -13.23 18.07 -5.28
N GLN A 181 -12.11 17.36 -5.42
CA GLN A 181 -11.07 17.31 -4.38
C GLN A 181 -10.45 18.69 -4.14
N VAL A 182 -10.17 19.43 -5.20
CA VAL A 182 -9.55 20.77 -5.10
C VAL A 182 -10.42 21.73 -4.27
N ILE A 183 -11.73 21.68 -4.42
CA ILE A 183 -12.62 22.63 -3.75
C ILE A 183 -13.19 22.12 -2.42
N SER A 184 -13.17 20.82 -2.16
CA SER A 184 -13.85 20.26 -0.99
C SER A 184 -12.96 19.44 -0.05
N SER A 185 -11.76 19.09 -0.48
CA SER A 185 -10.84 18.33 0.37
C SER A 185 -10.24 19.24 1.45
N SER A 186 -10.56 18.97 2.72
CA SER A 186 -10.05 19.77 3.83
C SER A 186 -8.52 19.76 3.91
N GLY A 187 -7.88 18.65 3.58
CA GLY A 187 -6.44 18.56 3.55
C GLY A 187 -5.81 19.44 2.48
N TYR A 188 -6.49 19.62 1.36
CA TYR A 188 -6.01 20.49 0.29
C TYR A 188 -6.31 21.95 0.57
N VAL A 189 -7.55 22.24 1.00
CA VAL A 189 -8.03 23.62 1.19
C VAL A 189 -7.34 24.31 2.39
N PHE A 190 -7.06 23.57 3.46
CA PHE A 190 -6.60 24.14 4.73
C PHE A 190 -5.16 23.81 5.06
N SER A 191 -4.36 23.38 4.08
CA SER A 191 -2.92 23.13 4.30
C SER A 191 -2.06 23.81 3.23
N ALA A 192 -0.76 23.83 3.47
CA ALA A 192 0.20 24.43 2.53
C ALA A 192 0.39 23.53 1.31
N SER A 193 0.63 24.17 0.17
CA SER A 193 0.97 23.48 -1.08
C SER A 193 2.34 22.82 -0.98
N LEU A 194 2.51 21.75 -1.73
CA LEU A 194 3.80 21.06 -1.84
C LEU A 194 4.84 22.03 -2.44
N PRO A 195 6.05 22.14 -1.85
CA PRO A 195 7.09 22.94 -2.47
C PRO A 195 7.43 22.46 -3.88
N PRO A 196 7.62 23.37 -4.84
CA PRO A 196 7.84 22.99 -6.24
C PRO A 196 9.03 22.06 -6.49
N TYR A 197 10.08 22.16 -5.68
CA TYR A 197 11.26 21.31 -5.85
C TYR A 197 10.97 19.83 -5.59
N LEU A 198 10.03 19.52 -4.69
CA LEU A 198 9.62 18.13 -4.42
C LEU A 198 8.87 17.55 -5.65
N ALA A 199 8.11 18.42 -6.29
CA ALA A 199 7.42 18.08 -7.53
C ALA A 199 8.42 17.82 -8.67
N SER A 200 9.42 18.68 -8.78
CA SER A 200 10.48 18.51 -9.78
C SER A 200 11.27 17.22 -9.53
N ALA A 201 11.54 16.90 -8.26
CA ALA A 201 12.19 15.64 -7.90
C ALA A 201 11.36 14.43 -8.34
N ALA A 202 10.03 14.47 -8.13
CA ALA A 202 9.15 13.39 -8.57
C ALA A 202 9.19 13.22 -10.10
N ILE A 203 9.15 14.33 -10.83
CA ILE A 203 9.22 14.30 -12.30
C ILE A 203 10.55 13.67 -12.74
N SER A 204 11.68 14.14 -12.17
CA SER A 204 13.00 13.60 -12.49
C SER A 204 13.09 12.09 -12.18
N ALA A 205 12.48 11.64 -11.09
CA ALA A 205 12.48 10.22 -10.74
C ALA A 205 11.68 9.40 -11.77
N ILE A 206 10.55 9.92 -12.25
CA ILE A 206 9.75 9.26 -13.30
C ILE A 206 10.56 9.19 -14.61
N ASP A 207 11.15 10.32 -15.01
CA ASP A 207 11.99 10.36 -16.21
C ASP A 207 13.13 9.35 -16.11
N HIS A 208 13.81 9.32 -14.96
CA HIS A 208 14.90 8.38 -14.70
C HIS A 208 14.45 6.92 -14.80
N LEU A 209 13.28 6.60 -14.27
CA LEU A 209 12.72 5.25 -14.35
C LEU A 209 12.38 4.87 -15.81
N GLU A 210 11.82 5.81 -16.58
CA GLU A 210 11.50 5.58 -17.99
C GLU A 210 12.76 5.39 -18.84
N GLU A 211 13.84 6.13 -18.53
CA GLU A 211 15.13 6.02 -19.21
C GLU A 211 15.89 4.75 -18.80
N ASN A 212 15.60 4.17 -17.63
CA ASN A 212 16.35 3.05 -17.07
C ASN A 212 15.41 1.89 -16.65
N PRO A 213 14.73 1.25 -17.59
CA PRO A 213 13.77 0.19 -17.29
C PRO A 213 14.41 -1.05 -16.65
N SER A 214 15.73 -1.22 -16.77
CA SER A 214 16.46 -2.30 -16.10
C SER A 214 16.37 -2.26 -14.56
N LEU A 215 16.08 -1.09 -13.98
CA LEU A 215 15.89 -0.94 -12.53
C LEU A 215 14.77 -1.84 -12.02
N LEU A 216 13.68 -1.99 -12.79
CA LEU A 216 12.57 -2.86 -12.41
C LEU A 216 12.98 -4.33 -12.44
N GLY A 217 13.79 -4.72 -13.42
CA GLY A 217 14.36 -6.06 -13.51
C GLY A 217 15.24 -6.37 -12.29
N GLN A 218 16.14 -5.43 -11.96
CA GLN A 218 17.03 -5.56 -10.80
C GLN A 218 16.24 -5.68 -9.49
N LEU A 219 15.18 -4.88 -9.35
CA LEU A 219 14.31 -4.97 -8.17
C LEU A 219 13.69 -6.36 -8.06
N ARG A 220 13.16 -6.91 -9.15
CA ARG A 220 12.55 -8.25 -9.17
C ARG A 220 13.56 -9.34 -8.82
N GLU A 221 14.78 -9.23 -9.34
CA GLU A 221 15.87 -10.15 -9.01
C GLU A 221 16.20 -10.10 -7.52
N ASN A 222 16.32 -8.90 -6.96
CA ASN A 222 16.61 -8.72 -5.53
C ASN A 222 15.47 -9.29 -4.66
N ILE A 223 14.22 -9.08 -5.04
CA ILE A 223 13.05 -9.65 -4.32
C ILE A 223 13.14 -11.18 -4.36
N SER A 224 13.39 -11.75 -5.54
CA SER A 224 13.44 -13.20 -5.72
C SER A 224 14.60 -13.80 -4.92
N LEU A 225 15.76 -13.15 -4.95
CA LEU A 225 16.94 -13.61 -4.18
C LEU A 225 16.64 -13.59 -2.68
N LEU A 226 16.13 -12.47 -2.17
CA LEU A 226 15.82 -12.35 -0.74
C LEU A 226 14.79 -13.41 -0.31
N ARG A 227 13.74 -13.61 -1.08
CA ARG A 227 12.70 -14.61 -0.75
C ARG A 227 13.26 -16.01 -0.73
N ARG A 228 14.12 -16.35 -1.69
CA ARG A 228 14.78 -17.67 -1.74
C ARG A 228 15.65 -17.88 -0.50
N GLU A 229 16.42 -16.86 -0.14
CA GLU A 229 17.30 -16.93 1.04
C GLU A 229 16.51 -17.02 2.36
N LEU A 230 15.30 -16.43 2.40
CA LEU A 230 14.48 -16.43 3.62
C LEU A 230 13.48 -17.60 3.69
N ALA A 231 13.51 -18.53 2.74
CA ALA A 231 12.54 -19.63 2.69
C ALA A 231 12.58 -20.52 3.95
N ASP A 232 13.72 -20.64 4.58
CA ASP A 232 13.95 -21.55 5.72
C ASP A 232 14.46 -20.86 6.98
N VAL A 233 14.03 -19.62 7.22
CA VAL A 233 14.41 -18.91 8.46
C VAL A 233 13.78 -19.64 9.66
N PRO A 234 14.58 -19.98 10.69
CA PRO A 234 14.07 -20.66 11.88
C PRO A 234 12.94 -19.85 12.54
N GLY A 235 11.81 -20.49 12.80
CA GLY A 235 10.69 -19.91 13.52
C GLY A 235 9.90 -18.83 12.80
N LEU A 236 10.34 -18.39 11.62
CA LEU A 236 9.66 -17.36 10.82
C LEU A 236 9.22 -17.94 9.48
N THR A 237 8.18 -17.36 8.90
CA THR A 237 7.70 -17.75 7.56
C THR A 237 7.39 -16.50 6.74
N VAL A 238 7.79 -16.53 5.46
CA VAL A 238 7.47 -15.47 4.49
C VAL A 238 6.00 -15.62 4.10
N SER A 239 5.23 -14.56 4.24
CA SER A 239 3.79 -14.57 3.94
C SER A 239 3.36 -13.56 2.88
N SER A 240 4.28 -12.72 2.41
CA SER A 240 4.00 -11.72 1.37
C SER A 240 3.91 -12.32 -0.03
N SER A 241 3.30 -11.59 -0.95
CA SER A 241 3.21 -11.99 -2.37
C SER A 241 4.60 -12.00 -3.03
N PRO A 242 4.85 -12.90 -3.98
CA PRO A 242 6.17 -13.01 -4.62
C PRO A 242 6.66 -11.76 -5.32
N LEU A 243 5.76 -10.93 -5.84
CA LEU A 243 6.11 -9.71 -6.58
C LEU A 243 6.19 -8.48 -5.67
N SER A 244 5.89 -8.64 -4.38
CA SER A 244 5.86 -7.52 -3.44
C SER A 244 7.28 -7.05 -3.11
N PRO A 245 7.54 -5.73 -3.15
CA PRO A 245 8.82 -5.18 -2.67
C PRO A 245 8.92 -5.23 -1.15
N ILE A 246 7.82 -5.57 -0.48
CA ILE A 246 7.77 -5.74 0.97
C ILE A 246 7.74 -7.23 1.26
N VAL A 247 8.89 -7.77 1.70
CA VAL A 247 8.98 -9.16 2.14
C VAL A 247 8.60 -9.20 3.61
N PHE A 248 7.47 -9.83 3.90
CA PHE A 248 6.87 -9.86 5.24
C PHE A 248 7.05 -11.25 5.85
N LEU A 249 7.67 -11.30 7.03
CA LEU A 249 7.85 -12.52 7.81
C LEU A 249 7.04 -12.46 9.09
N LYS A 250 6.33 -13.54 9.36
CA LYS A 250 5.56 -13.68 10.61
C LYS A 250 6.08 -14.88 11.38
N LEU A 251 5.80 -14.94 12.68
CA LEU A 251 6.10 -16.09 13.50
C LEU A 251 5.33 -17.31 12.99
N LYS A 252 5.99 -18.46 12.91
CA LYS A 252 5.34 -19.74 12.58
C LYS A 252 4.38 -20.14 13.69
N ARG A 253 4.74 -19.83 14.95
CA ARG A 253 3.90 -20.06 16.13
C ARG A 253 3.89 -18.81 17.00
N SER A 254 2.71 -18.30 17.29
CA SER A 254 2.55 -17.20 18.23
C SER A 254 2.87 -17.69 19.65
N THR A 255 3.41 -16.79 20.46
CA THR A 255 3.60 -17.04 21.92
C THR A 255 2.28 -17.09 22.67
N GLY A 256 1.16 -16.76 21.99
CA GLY A 256 -0.15 -16.65 22.63
C GLY A 256 -0.48 -15.23 23.09
N SER A 257 0.49 -14.32 23.03
CA SER A 257 0.32 -12.92 23.42
C SER A 257 0.85 -12.01 22.33
N PRO A 258 0.01 -11.15 21.72
CA PRO A 258 0.48 -10.19 20.71
C PRO A 258 1.61 -9.28 21.21
N LYS A 259 1.60 -8.96 22.51
CA LYS A 259 2.65 -8.12 23.11
C LYS A 259 3.98 -8.89 23.18
N ALA A 260 3.93 -10.18 23.56
CA ALA A 260 5.13 -11.03 23.62
C ALA A 260 5.66 -11.29 22.20
N ASP A 261 4.76 -11.54 21.24
CA ASP A 261 5.13 -11.70 19.83
C ASP A 261 5.87 -10.45 19.32
N GLN A 262 5.33 -9.27 19.62
CA GLN A 262 5.95 -8.01 19.21
C GLN A 262 7.32 -7.84 19.84
N GLN A 263 7.45 -8.09 21.14
CA GLN A 263 8.73 -7.97 21.85
C GLN A 263 9.77 -8.90 21.23
N LEU A 264 9.41 -10.14 20.95
CA LEU A 264 10.31 -11.12 20.35
C LEU A 264 10.80 -10.65 18.97
N LEU A 265 9.90 -10.13 18.14
CA LEU A 265 10.27 -9.62 16.82
C LEU A 265 11.13 -8.35 16.91
N GLU A 266 10.87 -7.50 17.90
CA GLU A 266 11.69 -6.30 18.15
C GLU A 266 13.10 -6.67 18.65
N ASP A 267 13.20 -7.72 19.45
CA ASP A 267 14.50 -8.23 19.91
C ASP A 267 15.31 -8.78 18.72
N ILE A 268 14.67 -9.51 17.83
CA ILE A 268 15.31 -10.01 16.60
C ILE A 268 15.83 -8.81 15.77
N ALA A 269 14.98 -7.79 15.57
CA ALA A 269 15.36 -6.60 14.79
C ALA A 269 16.50 -5.82 15.47
N SER A 270 16.45 -5.68 16.80
CA SER A 270 17.48 -4.99 17.57
C SER A 270 18.82 -5.71 17.50
N ARG A 271 18.82 -7.07 17.61
CA ARG A 271 20.05 -7.87 17.51
C ARG A 271 20.63 -7.75 16.10
N ALA A 272 19.82 -7.85 15.05
CA ALA A 272 20.31 -7.73 13.66
C ALA A 272 21.01 -6.38 13.46
N LEU A 273 20.45 -5.30 14.02
CA LEU A 273 21.07 -3.98 13.91
C LEU A 273 22.39 -3.90 14.70
N LYS A 274 22.38 -4.36 15.96
CA LYS A 274 23.54 -4.20 16.86
C LYS A 274 24.71 -5.10 16.46
N GLU A 275 24.43 -6.34 16.04
CA GLU A 275 25.47 -7.33 15.80
C GLU A 275 26.01 -7.29 14.36
N ASP A 276 25.14 -7.01 13.39
CA ASP A 276 25.48 -7.11 11.96
C ASP A 276 25.32 -5.79 11.20
N GLY A 277 24.78 -4.75 11.84
CA GLY A 277 24.49 -3.48 11.16
C GLY A 277 23.39 -3.61 10.13
N VAL A 278 22.46 -4.55 10.32
CA VAL A 278 21.34 -4.78 9.41
C VAL A 278 20.05 -4.16 10.00
N PHE A 279 19.55 -3.11 9.36
CA PHE A 279 18.36 -2.42 9.81
C PHE A 279 17.10 -3.06 9.19
N ILE A 280 16.27 -3.64 10.04
CA ILE A 280 14.98 -4.22 9.66
C ILE A 280 13.88 -3.65 10.55
N VAL A 281 12.64 -3.69 10.06
CA VAL A 281 11.53 -3.01 10.72
C VAL A 281 10.45 -4.01 11.14
N THR A 282 10.01 -3.92 12.37
CA THR A 282 8.84 -4.68 12.83
C THR A 282 7.57 -3.87 12.53
N SER A 283 6.46 -4.56 12.31
CA SER A 283 5.18 -3.88 12.18
C SER A 283 4.76 -3.29 13.53
N LYS A 284 4.46 -1.99 13.51
CA LYS A 284 3.97 -1.29 14.70
C LYS A 284 2.50 -0.98 14.52
N ARG A 285 1.74 -1.18 15.56
CA ARG A 285 0.31 -0.91 15.58
C ARG A 285 0.01 0.27 16.50
N SER A 286 -0.79 1.19 16.01
CA SER A 286 -1.38 2.25 16.81
C SER A 286 -2.62 1.71 17.53
N THR A 287 -2.97 2.31 18.65
CA THR A 287 -4.23 2.00 19.34
C THR A 287 -5.45 2.31 18.47
N LEU A 288 -5.27 3.17 17.48
CA LEU A 288 -6.32 3.53 16.51
C LEU A 288 -6.39 2.57 15.33
N ASP A 289 -5.38 1.72 15.17
CA ASP A 289 -5.28 0.80 14.04
C ASP A 289 -6.25 -0.37 14.22
N LYS A 290 -7.17 -0.53 13.29
CA LYS A 290 -8.16 -1.62 13.29
C LYS A 290 -7.63 -2.88 12.58
N CYS A 291 -6.42 -2.85 12.06
CA CYS A 291 -5.82 -4.00 11.38
C CYS A 291 -5.63 -5.17 12.35
N ARG A 292 -6.17 -6.32 12.00
CA ARG A 292 -6.11 -7.54 12.81
C ARG A 292 -5.08 -8.55 12.32
N LEU A 293 -4.29 -8.17 11.34
CA LEU A 293 -3.27 -9.05 10.79
C LEU A 293 -2.17 -9.33 11.82
N PRO A 294 -1.51 -10.49 11.75
CA PRO A 294 -0.37 -10.76 12.60
C PRO A 294 0.70 -9.70 12.45
N ILE A 295 1.40 -9.42 13.54
CA ILE A 295 2.59 -8.59 13.50
C ILE A 295 3.74 -9.39 12.90
N GLY A 296 4.72 -8.70 12.32
CA GLY A 296 5.84 -9.37 11.67
C GLY A 296 6.99 -8.41 11.39
N ILE A 297 8.01 -8.95 10.75
CA ILE A 297 9.17 -8.20 10.28
C ILE A 297 8.92 -7.83 8.82
N ARG A 298 9.16 -6.57 8.48
CA ARG A 298 9.05 -6.05 7.12
C ARG A 298 10.44 -5.73 6.59
N LEU A 299 10.77 -6.32 5.46
CA LEU A 299 12.00 -6.03 4.73
C LEU A 299 11.62 -5.32 3.44
N PHE A 300 12.09 -4.08 3.28
CA PHE A 300 11.84 -3.27 2.08
C PHE A 300 12.99 -3.49 1.10
N VAL A 301 12.68 -4.06 -0.05
CA VAL A 301 13.68 -4.36 -1.08
C VAL A 301 13.75 -3.21 -2.07
N SER A 302 14.96 -2.84 -2.44
CA SER A 302 15.24 -1.77 -3.39
C SER A 302 16.10 -2.30 -4.54
N ALA A 303 15.98 -1.69 -5.71
CA ALA A 303 16.88 -1.94 -6.84
C ALA A 303 18.32 -1.54 -6.51
N GLY A 304 18.49 -0.62 -5.56
CA GLY A 304 19.82 -0.16 -5.13
C GLY A 304 20.58 -1.11 -4.21
N HIS A 305 19.90 -2.16 -3.71
CA HIS A 305 20.60 -3.18 -2.91
C HIS A 305 21.47 -4.05 -3.83
N THR A 306 22.69 -4.34 -3.40
CA THR A 306 23.56 -5.31 -4.07
C THR A 306 23.17 -6.73 -3.64
N HIS A 307 23.64 -7.73 -4.37
CA HIS A 307 23.46 -9.14 -3.97
C HIS A 307 24.06 -9.38 -2.59
N ASP A 308 25.22 -8.79 -2.30
CA ASP A 308 25.88 -8.95 -1.00
C ASP A 308 25.05 -8.34 0.14
N ASP A 309 24.39 -7.20 -0.09
CA ASP A 309 23.47 -6.61 0.89
C ASP A 309 22.33 -7.58 1.21
N ILE A 310 21.74 -8.18 0.17
CA ILE A 310 20.63 -9.14 0.32
C ILE A 310 21.09 -10.38 1.10
N LEU A 311 22.23 -10.95 0.72
CA LEU A 311 22.78 -12.14 1.39
C LEU A 311 23.14 -11.84 2.85
N LYS A 312 23.74 -10.67 3.11
CA LYS A 312 24.06 -10.23 4.47
C LYS A 312 22.77 -10.09 5.32
N ALA A 313 21.76 -9.46 4.77
CA ALA A 313 20.50 -9.26 5.49
C ALA A 313 19.82 -10.60 5.81
N ALA A 314 19.78 -11.51 4.84
CA ALA A 314 19.18 -12.83 5.01
C ALA A 314 19.97 -13.67 6.03
N GLY A 315 21.29 -13.68 5.92
CA GLY A 315 22.19 -14.41 6.83
C GLY A 315 22.06 -13.92 8.28
N SER A 316 22.05 -12.59 8.46
CA SER A 316 21.84 -11.98 9.77
C SER A 316 20.50 -12.42 10.36
N LEU A 317 19.44 -12.33 9.59
CA LEU A 317 18.08 -12.66 10.08
C LEU A 317 18.00 -14.15 10.45
N LYS A 318 18.57 -15.05 9.64
CA LYS A 318 18.61 -16.50 9.95
C LYS A 318 19.31 -16.76 11.28
N ARG A 319 20.49 -16.17 11.46
CA ARG A 319 21.30 -16.35 12.67
C ARG A 319 20.61 -15.80 13.92
N VAL A 320 20.11 -14.57 13.83
CA VAL A 320 19.50 -13.91 14.98
C VAL A 320 18.17 -14.57 15.35
N ALA A 321 17.36 -14.95 14.35
CA ALA A 321 16.10 -15.65 14.59
C ALA A 321 16.34 -17.00 15.24
N ALA A 322 17.36 -17.76 14.78
CA ALA A 322 17.73 -19.05 15.38
C ALA A 322 18.10 -18.86 16.86
N ALA A 323 18.91 -17.85 17.18
CA ALA A 323 19.31 -17.56 18.57
C ALA A 323 18.10 -17.16 19.43
N ALA A 324 17.29 -16.21 18.96
CA ALA A 324 16.16 -15.68 19.73
C ALA A 324 15.04 -16.70 19.93
N LEU A 325 14.85 -17.62 18.98
CA LEU A 325 13.74 -18.57 19.00
C LEU A 325 14.13 -19.95 19.57
N SER A 326 15.44 -20.15 19.84
CA SER A 326 15.91 -21.36 20.55
C SER A 326 16.05 -21.17 22.05
N GLU A 327 15.98 -19.93 22.52
CA GLU A 327 15.95 -19.66 23.97
C GLU A 327 14.59 -20.06 24.51
N PRO A 328 14.50 -20.92 25.59
CA PRO A 328 13.21 -21.42 26.11
C PRO A 328 12.38 -20.37 26.84
#